data_9e7efc187fbb52cbf6b39be15f5cec07
#
_entry.id   9e7efc187fbb52cbf6b39be15f5cec07
#
_cell.length_a   1.000
_cell.length_b   1.000
_cell.length_c   1.000
_cell.angle_alpha   90.00
_cell.angle_beta   90.00
_cell.angle_gamma   90.00
#
_symmetry.space_group_name_H-M   'P 1'
#
loop_
_entity.id
_entity.type
_entity.pdbx_description
1 polymer ?
#
loop_
_entity_poly.entity_id
_entity_poly.type
_entity_poly.pdbx_seq_one_letter_code
_entity_poly.pdbx_strand_id
1 'polypeptide(L)'
;SAASDVYKRQILTTWVWTGSPYVVPSAMSKSGLNTMTQSLAAEWGKYGIKVNAIAPGPFPTKGAWERLNPNGDDGSVMGEVPLGRVGEMGELQNLATFLMADGCDYLTGQTIAIDGAQYLTGGGTFSNLDKLSDDEWEQIRTMIRSSNTKDKADRG
;
A
#
# COMPACT_ATOMS: atom_id res chain seq x y z
N SER A 1 34.24 16.59 -8.94
CA SER A 1 34.17 15.92 -7.65
C SER A 1 32.75 15.32 -7.60
N ALA A 2 32.65 14.05 -7.92
CA ALA A 2 31.41 13.32 -7.76
C ALA A 2 31.14 13.24 -6.24
N ALA A 3 30.24 14.07 -5.75
CA ALA A 3 29.57 13.79 -4.50
C ALA A 3 28.84 12.47 -4.75
N SER A 4 29.28 11.41 -4.09
CA SER A 4 28.58 10.12 -4.13
C SER A 4 27.16 10.40 -3.67
N ASP A 5 26.18 10.17 -4.55
CA ASP A 5 24.78 10.31 -4.22
C ASP A 5 24.47 9.46 -3.00
N VAL A 6 24.01 10.09 -1.93
CA VAL A 6 23.66 9.40 -0.70
C VAL A 6 22.16 9.10 -0.72
N TYR A 7 21.85 7.82 -0.73
CA TYR A 7 20.47 7.35 -0.67
C TYR A 7 20.14 6.87 0.74
N LYS A 8 19.07 7.37 1.31
CA LYS A 8 18.50 6.83 2.54
C LYS A 8 17.15 6.21 2.25
N ARG A 9 16.97 4.98 2.74
CA ARG A 9 15.78 4.20 2.53
C ARG A 9 15.29 3.61 3.83
N GLN A 10 13.99 3.76 4.08
CA GLN A 10 13.32 3.22 5.24
C GLN A 10 12.33 2.14 4.82
N ILE A 11 12.24 1.07 5.61
CA ILE A 11 11.19 0.07 5.47
C ILE A 11 10.12 0.37 6.50
N LEU A 12 8.97 0.77 6.00
CA LEU A 12 7.78 1.10 6.77
C LEU A 12 6.75 -0.04 6.73
N THR A 13 5.51 0.33 6.78
CA THR A 13 4.34 -0.52 6.56
C THR A 13 3.18 0.38 6.16
N THR A 14 2.19 -0.16 5.49
CA THR A 14 0.98 0.58 5.05
C THR A 14 0.16 1.13 6.23
N TRP A 15 0.36 0.61 7.43
CA TRP A 15 -0.28 1.10 8.67
C TRP A 15 0.07 2.55 9.01
N VAL A 16 1.09 3.13 8.41
CA VAL A 16 1.42 4.56 8.59
C VAL A 16 0.32 5.48 8.05
N TRP A 17 -0.55 4.98 7.19
CA TRP A 17 -1.68 5.74 6.62
C TRP A 17 -3.02 5.35 7.20
N THR A 18 -3.22 4.07 7.49
CA THR A 18 -4.53 3.54 7.91
C THR A 18 -4.65 3.32 9.41
N GLY A 19 -3.51 3.25 10.13
CA GLY A 19 -3.49 2.61 11.42
C GLY A 19 -3.69 1.10 11.30
N SER A 20 -3.59 0.40 12.42
CA SER A 20 -3.96 -1.01 12.54
C SER A 20 -4.18 -1.36 13.99
N PRO A 21 -5.24 -2.13 14.33
CA PRO A 21 -5.45 -2.63 15.69
C PRO A 21 -4.32 -3.59 16.09
N TYR A 22 -4.07 -3.71 17.39
CA TYR A 22 -3.12 -4.64 18.02
C TYR A 22 -1.63 -4.42 17.70
N VAL A 23 -1.29 -3.42 16.88
CA VAL A 23 0.10 -3.10 16.48
C VAL A 23 0.48 -1.64 16.77
N VAL A 24 -0.16 -1.00 17.75
CA VAL A 24 0.02 0.43 18.07
C VAL A 24 1.48 0.85 18.22
N PRO A 25 2.36 0.13 18.96
CA PRO A 25 3.76 0.53 19.08
C PRO A 25 4.50 0.54 17.74
N SER A 26 4.22 -0.46 16.88
CA SER A 26 4.78 -0.53 15.54
C SER A 26 4.26 0.59 14.64
N ALA A 27 2.95 0.84 14.67
CA ALA A 27 2.32 1.92 13.89
C ALA A 27 2.89 3.30 14.27
N MET A 28 3.02 3.58 15.56
CA MET A 28 3.63 4.83 16.05
C MET A 28 5.07 5.00 15.58
N SER A 29 5.90 3.98 15.75
CA SER A 29 7.29 4.00 15.33
C SER A 29 7.43 4.21 13.82
N LYS A 30 6.65 3.49 13.02
CA LYS A 30 6.70 3.57 11.55
C LYS A 30 6.12 4.90 11.03
N SER A 31 5.11 5.46 11.68
CA SER A 31 4.59 6.80 11.36
C SER A 31 5.62 7.89 11.63
N GLY A 32 6.35 7.79 12.74
CA GLY A 32 7.48 8.68 13.02
C GLY A 32 8.56 8.61 11.93
N LEU A 33 8.91 7.41 11.47
CA LEU A 33 9.85 7.22 10.36
C LEU A 33 9.30 7.77 9.03
N ASN A 34 8.00 7.69 8.79
CA ASN A 34 7.37 8.28 7.61
C ASN A 34 7.53 9.81 7.61
N THR A 35 7.21 10.46 8.73
CA THR A 35 7.39 11.90 8.91
C THR A 35 8.87 12.30 8.79
N MET A 36 9.78 11.52 9.40
CA MET A 36 11.21 11.73 9.28
C MET A 36 11.69 11.65 7.82
N THR A 37 11.18 10.69 7.03
CA THR A 37 11.49 10.55 5.60
C THR A 37 11.17 11.84 4.84
N GLN A 38 9.98 12.40 5.07
CA GLN A 38 9.53 13.63 4.42
C GLN A 38 10.35 14.85 4.86
N SER A 39 10.58 14.99 6.15
CA SER A 39 11.32 16.12 6.72
C SER A 39 12.78 16.13 6.25
N LEU A 40 13.47 14.99 6.32
CA LEU A 40 14.85 14.88 5.88
C LEU A 40 15.00 15.02 4.37
N ALA A 41 14.04 14.57 3.58
CA ALA A 41 14.05 14.79 2.13
C ALA A 41 14.03 16.28 1.79
N ALA A 42 13.20 17.06 2.47
CA ALA A 42 13.13 18.51 2.28
C ALA A 42 14.40 19.21 2.79
N GLU A 43 14.90 18.81 3.95
CA GLU A 43 16.07 19.44 4.58
C GLU A 43 17.37 19.12 3.84
N TRP A 44 17.54 17.86 3.38
CA TRP A 44 18.79 17.36 2.81
C TRP A 44 18.84 17.39 1.28
N GLY A 45 17.73 17.72 0.63
CA GLY A 45 17.67 17.82 -0.83
C GLY A 45 18.71 18.79 -1.41
N LYS A 46 19.00 19.89 -0.72
CA LYS A 46 20.05 20.85 -1.08
C LYS A 46 21.47 20.26 -1.10
N TYR A 47 21.66 19.13 -0.45
CA TYR A 47 22.95 18.41 -0.43
C TYR A 47 22.98 17.24 -1.44
N GLY A 48 21.94 17.09 -2.28
CA GLY A 48 21.81 15.97 -3.19
C GLY A 48 21.43 14.64 -2.53
N ILE A 49 21.01 14.66 -1.24
CA ILE A 49 20.64 13.46 -0.50
C ILE A 49 19.15 13.15 -0.76
N LYS A 50 18.88 11.97 -1.26
CA LYS A 50 17.53 11.46 -1.52
C LYS A 50 17.09 10.53 -0.39
N VAL A 51 15.91 10.79 0.15
CA VAL A 51 15.35 10.03 1.28
C VAL A 51 13.97 9.54 0.89
N ASN A 52 13.82 8.24 0.73
CA ASN A 52 12.55 7.60 0.37
C ASN A 52 12.28 6.42 1.31
N ALA A 53 11.03 5.99 1.37
CA ALA A 53 10.59 4.84 2.14
C ALA A 53 9.79 3.86 1.28
N ILE A 54 9.82 2.59 1.65
CA ILE A 54 8.98 1.54 1.09
C ILE A 54 8.03 1.08 2.19
N ALA A 55 6.75 0.96 1.88
CA ALA A 55 5.72 0.41 2.75
C ALA A 55 5.23 -0.94 2.18
N PRO A 56 5.84 -2.05 2.59
CA PRO A 56 5.42 -3.37 2.15
C PRO A 56 4.08 -3.77 2.77
N GLY A 57 3.28 -4.51 2.01
CA GLY A 57 2.19 -5.35 2.50
C GLY A 57 2.71 -6.72 2.99
N PRO A 58 1.93 -7.79 2.80
CA PRO A 58 2.31 -9.13 3.25
C PRO A 58 3.41 -9.72 2.36
N PHE A 59 4.62 -9.78 2.88
CA PHE A 59 5.77 -10.48 2.31
C PHE A 59 6.19 -11.59 3.27
N PRO A 60 5.97 -12.87 2.93
CA PRO A 60 6.34 -13.99 3.78
C PRO A 60 7.86 -14.04 3.99
N THR A 61 8.31 -13.87 5.23
CA THR A 61 9.68 -14.09 5.61
C THR A 61 9.72 -15.08 6.76
N LYS A 62 10.73 -15.96 6.77
CA LYS A 62 10.94 -16.91 7.85
C LYS A 62 11.03 -16.15 9.18
N GLY A 63 10.20 -16.48 10.14
CA GLY A 63 10.16 -15.85 11.46
C GLY A 63 9.23 -14.64 11.60
N ALA A 64 9.04 -13.79 10.60
CA ALA A 64 8.01 -12.75 10.66
C ALA A 64 6.63 -13.35 10.37
N TRP A 65 6.54 -14.20 9.36
CA TRP A 65 5.30 -14.84 8.97
C TRP A 65 4.76 -15.79 10.04
N GLU A 66 5.63 -16.56 10.69
CA GLU A 66 5.27 -17.43 11.81
C GLU A 66 4.62 -16.68 12.99
N ARG A 67 4.99 -15.41 13.19
CA ARG A 67 4.44 -14.57 14.27
C ARG A 67 3.16 -13.85 13.86
N LEU A 68 3.04 -13.45 12.59
CA LEU A 68 1.91 -12.69 12.07
C LEU A 68 0.77 -13.60 11.61
N ASN A 69 1.07 -14.83 11.26
CA ASN A 69 0.12 -15.85 10.83
C ASN A 69 0.31 -17.17 11.61
N PRO A 70 0.07 -17.17 12.94
CA PRO A 70 0.36 -18.31 13.80
C PRO A 70 -0.47 -19.56 13.46
N ASN A 71 -1.61 -19.38 12.78
CA ASN A 71 -2.51 -20.47 12.37
C ASN A 71 -2.14 -21.05 11.00
N GLY A 72 -1.19 -20.46 10.27
CA GLY A 72 -0.75 -20.91 8.95
C GLY A 72 -1.82 -20.78 7.85
N ASP A 73 -2.86 -19.97 8.08
CA ASP A 73 -3.91 -19.73 7.10
C ASP A 73 -3.49 -18.61 6.13
N ASP A 74 -2.73 -19.01 5.13
CA ASP A 74 -2.31 -18.08 4.07
C ASP A 74 -3.49 -17.61 3.21
N GLY A 75 -4.57 -18.38 3.14
CA GLY A 75 -5.76 -18.06 2.36
C GLY A 75 -6.50 -16.83 2.88
N SER A 76 -6.56 -16.64 4.21
CA SER A 76 -7.20 -15.46 4.80
C SER A 76 -6.45 -14.17 4.45
N VAL A 77 -5.13 -14.21 4.51
CA VAL A 77 -4.28 -13.06 4.17
C VAL A 77 -4.34 -12.75 2.68
N MET A 78 -4.32 -13.76 1.82
CA MET A 78 -4.45 -13.60 0.37
C MET A 78 -5.81 -13.02 -0.01
N GLY A 79 -6.88 -13.41 0.68
CA GLY A 79 -8.23 -12.89 0.45
C GLY A 79 -8.40 -11.39 0.77
N GLU A 80 -7.47 -10.81 1.52
CA GLU A 80 -7.44 -9.38 1.82
C GLU A 80 -6.63 -8.56 0.81
N VAL A 81 -5.88 -9.23 -0.07
CA VAL A 81 -5.03 -8.57 -1.09
C VAL A 81 -5.74 -8.60 -2.44
N PRO A 82 -6.08 -7.45 -3.05
CA PRO A 82 -6.76 -7.41 -4.36
C PRO A 82 -6.06 -8.18 -5.46
N LEU A 83 -4.72 -8.26 -5.45
CA LEU A 83 -3.97 -9.08 -6.40
C LEU A 83 -4.08 -10.59 -6.14
N GLY A 84 -4.79 -11.03 -5.08
CA GLY A 84 -5.03 -12.44 -4.75
C GLY A 84 -3.78 -13.23 -4.35
N ARG A 85 -2.69 -12.57 -4.02
CA ARG A 85 -1.44 -13.19 -3.60
C ARG A 85 -0.63 -12.30 -2.65
N VAL A 86 0.30 -12.89 -1.94
CA VAL A 86 1.34 -12.17 -1.19
C VAL A 86 2.46 -11.71 -2.13
N GLY A 87 3.27 -10.77 -1.67
CA GLY A 87 4.43 -10.28 -2.41
C GLY A 87 5.61 -11.25 -2.38
N GLU A 88 6.39 -11.28 -3.45
CA GLU A 88 7.63 -12.01 -3.55
C GLU A 88 8.82 -11.10 -3.20
N MET A 89 9.81 -11.67 -2.49
CA MET A 89 10.99 -10.90 -2.06
C MET A 89 11.74 -10.24 -3.23
N GLY A 90 11.72 -10.85 -4.41
CA GLY A 90 12.30 -10.27 -5.64
C GLY A 90 11.63 -8.95 -6.04
N GLU A 91 10.32 -8.83 -5.87
CA GLU A 91 9.58 -7.61 -6.19
C GLU A 91 9.99 -6.46 -5.25
N LEU A 92 10.10 -6.76 -3.94
CA LEU A 92 10.59 -5.79 -2.96
C LEU A 92 12.03 -5.36 -3.23
N GLN A 93 12.90 -6.31 -3.60
CA GLN A 93 14.29 -6.05 -3.95
C GLN A 93 14.40 -5.18 -5.21
N ASN A 94 13.58 -5.44 -6.23
CA ASN A 94 13.55 -4.65 -7.46
C ASN A 94 13.15 -3.20 -7.20
N LEU A 95 12.10 -2.96 -6.42
CA LEU A 95 11.72 -1.60 -6.02
C LEU A 95 12.83 -0.93 -5.21
N ALA A 96 13.43 -1.69 -4.31
CA ALA A 96 14.53 -1.20 -3.51
C ALA A 96 15.74 -0.80 -4.36
N THR A 97 16.08 -1.60 -5.37
CA THR A 97 17.18 -1.33 -6.31
C THR A 97 16.83 -0.13 -7.19
N PHE A 98 15.61 -0.04 -7.70
CA PHE A 98 15.13 1.11 -8.48
C PHE A 98 15.31 2.42 -7.72
N LEU A 99 14.92 2.47 -6.45
CA LEU A 99 15.05 3.67 -5.62
C LEU A 99 16.50 4.05 -5.28
N MET A 100 17.47 3.18 -5.59
CA MET A 100 18.89 3.43 -5.37
C MET A 100 19.67 3.58 -6.67
N ALA A 101 19.05 3.33 -7.81
CA ALA A 101 19.70 3.42 -9.10
C ALA A 101 19.82 4.88 -9.57
N ASP A 102 20.83 5.15 -10.36
CA ASP A 102 20.93 6.40 -11.10
C ASP A 102 19.73 6.55 -12.04
N GLY A 103 19.27 7.77 -12.23
CA GLY A 103 18.11 8.06 -13.07
C GLY A 103 16.78 8.24 -12.29
N CYS A 104 16.77 8.01 -10.97
CA CYS A 104 15.66 8.35 -10.07
C CYS A 104 15.93 9.63 -9.26
N ASP A 105 16.72 10.54 -9.79
CA ASP A 105 17.30 11.66 -9.04
C ASP A 105 16.31 12.73 -8.59
N TYR A 106 15.14 12.76 -9.21
CA TYR A 106 14.06 13.70 -8.85
C TYR A 106 13.05 13.09 -7.85
N LEU A 107 13.26 11.84 -7.43
CA LEU A 107 12.38 11.15 -6.49
C LEU A 107 12.95 11.22 -5.07
N THR A 108 12.34 12.03 -4.21
CA THR A 108 12.68 12.13 -2.79
C THR A 108 11.46 12.45 -1.94
N GLY A 109 11.46 12.09 -0.68
CA GLY A 109 10.38 12.33 0.28
C GLY A 109 9.16 11.41 0.10
N GLN A 110 9.26 10.38 -0.74
CA GLN A 110 8.13 9.51 -1.05
C GLN A 110 8.13 8.25 -0.19
N THR A 111 6.93 7.82 0.16
CA THR A 111 6.68 6.49 0.73
C THR A 111 5.85 5.70 -0.28
N ILE A 112 6.44 4.64 -0.82
CA ILE A 112 5.86 3.86 -1.90
C ILE A 112 5.32 2.57 -1.34
N ALA A 113 4.01 2.34 -1.50
CA ALA A 113 3.38 1.07 -1.16
C ALA A 113 3.76 0.00 -2.19
N ILE A 114 4.02 -1.21 -1.68
CA ILE A 114 4.15 -2.42 -2.48
C ILE A 114 3.40 -3.52 -1.72
N ASP A 115 2.10 -3.59 -1.92
CA ASP A 115 1.18 -4.38 -1.08
C ASP A 115 0.02 -5.04 -1.84
N GLY A 116 0.07 -5.03 -3.16
CA GLY A 116 -1.03 -5.56 -3.99
C GLY A 116 -2.35 -4.80 -3.81
N ALA A 117 -2.30 -3.53 -3.44
CA ALA A 117 -3.42 -2.64 -3.15
C ALA A 117 -4.18 -2.97 -1.85
N GLN A 118 -3.60 -3.78 -0.96
CA GLN A 118 -4.25 -4.20 0.28
C GLN A 118 -4.73 -3.03 1.14
N TYR A 119 -3.90 -2.01 1.35
CA TYR A 119 -4.27 -0.90 2.24
C TYR A 119 -5.41 -0.03 1.71
N LEU A 120 -5.69 -0.08 0.41
CA LEU A 120 -6.77 0.68 -0.22
C LEU A 120 -8.15 0.04 0.04
N THR A 121 -8.19 -1.26 0.33
CA THR A 121 -9.44 -1.98 0.62
C THR A 121 -9.81 -1.94 2.10
N GLY A 122 -8.85 -1.73 2.98
CA GLY A 122 -9.07 -1.66 4.43
C GLY A 122 -9.91 -0.44 4.82
N GLY A 123 -11.19 -0.66 5.13
CA GLY A 123 -12.12 0.39 5.56
C GLY A 123 -12.81 1.14 4.44
N GLY A 124 -12.66 0.74 3.18
CA GLY A 124 -13.43 1.31 2.07
C GLY A 124 -14.91 0.96 2.17
N THR A 125 -15.80 1.97 2.13
CA THR A 125 -17.27 1.82 2.25
C THR A 125 -17.82 0.80 1.25
N PHE A 126 -17.20 0.66 0.11
CA PHE A 126 -17.64 -0.18 -1.00
C PHE A 126 -16.78 -1.44 -1.22
N SER A 127 -15.83 -1.74 -0.32
CA SER A 127 -14.94 -2.91 -0.45
C SER A 127 -15.69 -4.24 -0.53
N ASN A 128 -16.90 -4.32 0.03
CA ASN A 128 -17.74 -5.51 -0.05
C ASN A 128 -18.29 -5.81 -1.45
N LEU A 129 -18.27 -4.83 -2.36
CA LEU A 129 -18.73 -5.02 -3.74
C LEU A 129 -17.82 -5.97 -4.53
N ASP A 130 -16.57 -6.13 -4.12
CA ASP A 130 -15.62 -7.08 -4.70
C ASP A 130 -16.03 -8.55 -4.48
N LYS A 131 -16.91 -8.81 -3.52
CA LYS A 131 -17.43 -10.16 -3.21
C LYS A 131 -18.65 -10.56 -4.03
N LEU A 132 -19.18 -9.64 -4.84
CA LEU A 132 -20.35 -9.89 -5.65
C LEU A 132 -19.99 -10.75 -6.87
N SER A 133 -20.83 -11.73 -7.14
CA SER A 133 -20.78 -12.52 -8.38
C SER A 133 -21.20 -11.69 -9.59
N ASP A 134 -20.87 -12.16 -10.79
CA ASP A 134 -21.27 -11.52 -12.04
C ASP A 134 -22.81 -11.40 -12.17
N ASP A 135 -23.56 -12.38 -11.68
CA ASP A 135 -25.01 -12.36 -11.67
C ASP A 135 -25.58 -11.28 -10.75
N GLU A 136 -25.00 -11.10 -9.56
CA GLU A 136 -25.38 -10.04 -8.62
C GLU A 136 -25.04 -8.66 -9.20
N TRP A 137 -23.92 -8.52 -9.87
CA TRP A 137 -23.57 -7.29 -10.59
C TRP A 137 -24.58 -6.97 -11.69
N GLU A 138 -25.05 -7.95 -12.47
CA GLU A 138 -26.05 -7.71 -13.52
C GLU A 138 -27.41 -7.34 -12.95
N GLN A 139 -27.81 -7.93 -11.82
CA GLN A 139 -29.01 -7.53 -11.09
C GLN A 139 -28.94 -6.08 -10.62
N ILE A 140 -27.82 -5.67 -10.03
CA ILE A 140 -27.59 -4.28 -9.58
C ILE A 140 -27.65 -3.32 -10.78
N ARG A 141 -26.98 -3.65 -11.89
CA ARG A 141 -27.04 -2.81 -13.11
C ARG A 141 -28.46 -2.63 -13.62
N THR A 142 -29.23 -3.71 -13.64
CA THR A 142 -30.63 -3.69 -14.09
C THR A 142 -31.48 -2.81 -13.18
N MET A 143 -31.33 -2.95 -11.88
CA MET A 143 -32.03 -2.14 -10.86
C MET A 143 -31.68 -0.65 -11.02
N ILE A 144 -30.41 -0.30 -11.15
CA ILE A 144 -29.96 1.09 -11.34
C ILE A 144 -30.53 1.69 -12.63
N ARG A 145 -30.50 0.95 -13.73
CA ARG A 145 -31.07 1.41 -15.01
C ARG A 145 -32.55 1.68 -14.91
N SER A 146 -33.31 0.79 -14.25
CA SER A 146 -34.77 0.98 -14.05
C SER A 146 -35.07 2.17 -13.16
N SER A 147 -34.32 2.37 -12.09
CA SER A 147 -34.47 3.54 -11.20
C SER A 147 -34.17 4.84 -11.95
N ASN A 148 -33.06 4.90 -12.67
CA ASN A 148 -32.71 6.10 -13.46
C ASN A 148 -33.75 6.44 -14.55
N THR A 149 -34.43 5.45 -15.09
CA THR A 149 -35.48 5.66 -16.08
C THR A 149 -36.74 6.27 -15.43
N LYS A 150 -37.09 5.78 -14.23
CA LYS A 150 -38.22 6.37 -13.45
C LYS A 150 -37.90 7.80 -13.03
N ASP A 151 -36.71 8.05 -12.49
CA ASP A 151 -36.30 9.40 -12.06
C ASP A 151 -36.26 10.42 -13.21
N LYS A 152 -35.96 9.98 -14.43
CA LYS A 152 -36.04 10.83 -15.63
C LYS A 152 -37.48 11.14 -16.03
N ALA A 153 -38.39 10.18 -15.90
CA ALA A 153 -39.81 10.37 -16.20
C ALA A 153 -40.48 11.31 -15.19
N ASP A 154 -40.09 11.25 -13.93
CA ASP A 154 -40.63 12.09 -12.85
C ASP A 154 -40.12 13.55 -12.90
N ARG A 155 -39.06 13.83 -13.64
CA ARG A 155 -38.50 15.18 -13.80
C ARG A 155 -38.89 15.88 -15.10
N GLY A 156 -39.56 15.19 -16.01
CA GLY A 156 -40.09 15.75 -17.28
C GLY A 156 -41.52 16.12 -17.17
#